data_a90b2a10fc835e80cfde04e886f89ce0
#
_entry.id   a90b2a10fc835e80cfde04e886f89ce0
#
_cell.length_a   1.000
_cell.length_b   1.000
_cell.length_c   1.000
_cell.angle_alpha   90.00
_cell.angle_beta   90.00
_cell.angle_gamma   90.00
#
_symmetry.space_group_name_H-M   'P 1'
#
loop_
_entity.id
_entity.type
_entity.pdbx_description
1 polymer ?
#
loop_
_entity_poly.entity_id
_entity_poly.type
_entity_poly.pdbx_seq_one_letter_code
_entity_poly.pdbx_strand_id
1 'polypeptide(L)'
;GSGKTTLLNLISGIVEPSTGNVTLNGLDIIRDRKELEGVMGFVPQDDLLIEELTVFENLYYAACQCMGDKQKAEVIHTVEKLLTSLGLIDKKDLKVGTPLNKIISGGQRKRLNIALELIREPSVLFVDEPTSGLSSKDSENIMDLLRELTLKGKLIFTVIHQPSSDIFKMFDKVVILDQGGYMAYYGNPVDAVVHFKTINSLINASQGECPSCGNVNPEVIFRIIEAQVVDEFGNYTEKRKVKPKQWADRFKILNDQEPVKEVAEAPGNNLNKPGRLKQFTLYFLRDFN
;
A
#
# COMPACT_ATOMS: atom_id res chain seq x y z
N GLY A 1 -4.84 -11.93 -13.55
CA GLY A 1 -4.40 -11.40 -12.27
C GLY A 1 -5.14 -11.99 -11.08
N SER A 2 -4.52 -11.94 -9.90
CA SER A 2 -5.14 -12.43 -8.65
C SER A 2 -6.11 -11.42 -8.00
N GLY A 3 -6.27 -10.22 -8.55
CA GLY A 3 -7.21 -9.21 -8.04
C GLY A 3 -6.69 -8.34 -6.88
N LYS A 4 -5.37 -8.26 -6.63
CA LYS A 4 -4.77 -7.47 -5.54
C LYS A 4 -5.16 -5.99 -5.60
N THR A 5 -4.86 -5.32 -6.71
CA THR A 5 -5.23 -3.91 -6.92
C THR A 5 -6.75 -3.72 -6.91
N THR A 6 -7.52 -4.69 -7.41
CA THR A 6 -8.99 -4.64 -7.32
C THR A 6 -9.46 -4.65 -5.87
N LEU A 7 -8.90 -5.52 -5.03
CA LEU A 7 -9.21 -5.54 -3.59
C LEU A 7 -8.80 -4.21 -2.93
N LEU A 8 -7.60 -3.69 -3.24
CA LEU A 8 -7.15 -2.41 -2.71
C LEU A 8 -8.12 -1.28 -3.08
N ASN A 9 -8.56 -1.22 -4.34
CA ASN A 9 -9.52 -0.23 -4.83
C ASN A 9 -10.91 -0.37 -4.17
N LEU A 10 -11.34 -1.60 -3.85
CA LEU A 10 -12.58 -1.85 -3.12
C LEU A 10 -12.50 -1.34 -1.68
N ILE A 11 -11.44 -1.72 -0.94
CA ILE A 11 -11.29 -1.32 0.48
C ILE A 11 -10.93 0.16 0.66
N SER A 12 -10.44 0.83 -0.39
CA SER A 12 -10.19 2.28 -0.39
C SER A 12 -11.39 3.12 -0.86
N GLY A 13 -12.48 2.47 -1.30
CA GLY A 13 -13.68 3.16 -1.79
C GLY A 13 -13.52 3.83 -3.17
N ILE A 14 -12.47 3.48 -3.94
CA ILE A 14 -12.32 3.90 -5.35
C ILE A 14 -13.32 3.18 -6.23
N VAL A 15 -13.58 1.90 -5.93
CA VAL A 15 -14.56 1.06 -6.63
C VAL A 15 -15.59 0.58 -5.62
N GLU A 16 -16.86 0.65 -5.99
CA GLU A 16 -17.96 0.15 -5.16
C GLU A 16 -18.06 -1.38 -5.26
N PRO A 17 -18.20 -2.10 -4.11
CA PRO A 17 -18.37 -3.55 -4.14
C PRO A 17 -19.72 -3.94 -4.74
N SER A 18 -19.76 -5.00 -5.56
CA SER A 18 -20.99 -5.53 -6.15
C SER A 18 -21.95 -6.10 -5.09
N THR A 19 -21.41 -6.60 -3.97
CA THR A 19 -22.15 -7.13 -2.82
C THR A 19 -21.37 -6.87 -1.55
N GLY A 20 -22.08 -6.69 -0.43
CA GLY A 20 -21.47 -6.36 0.86
C GLY A 20 -21.11 -4.88 0.97
N ASN A 21 -20.44 -4.52 2.05
CA ASN A 21 -19.96 -3.16 2.31
C ASN A 21 -18.61 -3.21 3.02
N VAL A 22 -17.90 -2.09 2.96
CA VAL A 22 -16.64 -1.88 3.70
C VAL A 22 -16.89 -0.74 4.67
N THR A 23 -16.55 -0.94 5.93
CA THR A 23 -16.71 0.08 6.98
C THR A 23 -15.38 0.42 7.63
N LEU A 24 -15.22 1.67 8.02
CA LEU A 24 -14.12 2.18 8.84
C LEU A 24 -14.72 2.77 10.13
N ASN A 25 -14.47 2.14 11.27
CA ASN A 25 -15.05 2.53 12.57
C ASN A 25 -16.59 2.70 12.51
N GLY A 26 -17.28 1.77 11.83
CA GLY A 26 -18.74 1.80 11.67
C GLY A 26 -19.27 2.70 10.55
N LEU A 27 -18.45 3.57 9.95
CA LEU A 27 -18.81 4.40 8.79
C LEU A 27 -18.59 3.63 7.48
N ASP A 28 -19.60 3.62 6.61
CA ASP A 28 -19.50 3.01 5.27
C ASP A 28 -18.66 3.90 4.34
N ILE A 29 -17.59 3.35 3.77
CA ILE A 29 -16.62 4.13 2.98
C ILE A 29 -17.20 4.76 1.70
N ILE A 30 -18.34 4.28 1.22
CA ILE A 30 -19.04 4.82 0.05
C ILE A 30 -20.13 5.81 0.47
N ARG A 31 -20.99 5.43 1.43
CA ARG A 31 -22.13 6.24 1.87
C ARG A 31 -21.72 7.44 2.70
N ASP A 32 -20.77 7.23 3.62
CA ASP A 32 -20.29 8.25 4.56
C ASP A 32 -18.98 8.90 4.08
N ARG A 33 -18.76 8.90 2.76
CA ARG A 33 -17.53 9.40 2.13
C ARG A 33 -17.14 10.82 2.55
N LYS A 34 -18.13 11.68 2.83
CA LYS A 34 -17.86 13.06 3.26
C LYS A 34 -17.24 13.13 4.66
N GLU A 35 -17.65 12.25 5.55
CA GLU A 35 -17.14 12.15 6.92
C GLU A 35 -15.74 11.52 6.95
N LEU A 36 -15.45 10.69 5.98
CA LEU A 36 -14.15 10.02 5.81
C LEU A 36 -13.17 10.81 4.91
N GLU A 37 -13.58 11.99 4.42
CA GLU A 37 -12.70 12.81 3.59
C GLU A 37 -11.48 13.29 4.39
N GLY A 38 -10.27 13.02 3.89
CA GLY A 38 -9.00 13.32 4.58
C GLY A 38 -8.53 12.24 5.56
N VAL A 39 -9.39 11.30 5.95
CA VAL A 39 -9.04 10.17 6.82
C VAL A 39 -8.26 9.10 6.05
N MET A 40 -8.60 8.89 4.78
CA MET A 40 -7.99 7.90 3.90
C MET A 40 -7.14 8.60 2.83
N GLY A 41 -5.91 8.11 2.63
CA GLY A 41 -5.01 8.50 1.54
C GLY A 41 -4.75 7.32 0.59
N PHE A 42 -4.52 7.61 -0.69
CA PHE A 42 -4.26 6.60 -1.70
C PHE A 42 -3.04 6.97 -2.55
N VAL A 43 -2.00 6.16 -2.50
CA VAL A 43 -0.78 6.29 -3.30
C VAL A 43 -0.83 5.28 -4.44
N PRO A 44 -1.05 5.70 -5.68
CA PRO A 44 -1.10 4.80 -6.84
C PRO A 44 0.28 4.26 -7.21
N GLN A 45 0.28 3.23 -8.07
CA GLN A 45 1.49 2.65 -8.62
C GLN A 45 2.30 3.67 -9.43
N ASP A 46 1.64 4.38 -10.37
CA ASP A 46 2.23 5.48 -11.10
C ASP A 46 2.23 6.75 -10.23
N ASP A 47 3.26 7.58 -10.39
CA ASP A 47 3.32 8.82 -9.62
C ASP A 47 2.40 9.91 -10.23
N LEU A 48 1.91 10.78 -9.34
CA LEU A 48 1.05 11.92 -9.68
C LEU A 48 1.82 13.24 -9.67
N LEU A 49 3.13 13.18 -9.82
CA LEU A 49 4.01 14.33 -9.74
C LEU A 49 3.92 15.18 -11.01
N ILE A 50 3.97 16.50 -10.84
CA ILE A 50 4.04 17.45 -11.92
C ILE A 50 5.52 17.66 -12.25
N GLU A 51 5.90 17.28 -13.46
CA GLU A 51 7.28 17.13 -13.90
C GLU A 51 8.04 18.45 -14.00
N GLU A 52 7.33 19.53 -14.33
CA GLU A 52 7.84 20.89 -14.47
C GLU A 52 8.11 21.56 -13.13
N LEU A 53 7.41 21.13 -12.07
CA LEU A 53 7.55 21.67 -10.73
C LEU A 53 8.76 21.08 -9.99
N THR A 54 9.27 21.83 -9.05
CA THR A 54 10.27 21.35 -8.09
C THR A 54 9.66 20.37 -7.09
N VAL A 55 10.52 19.65 -6.38
CA VAL A 55 10.12 18.77 -5.26
C VAL A 55 9.32 19.55 -4.21
N PHE A 56 9.77 20.77 -3.89
CA PHE A 56 9.07 21.64 -2.95
C PHE A 56 7.71 22.09 -3.49
N GLU A 57 7.64 22.57 -4.73
CA GLU A 57 6.40 23.09 -5.32
C GLU A 57 5.31 22.03 -5.43
N ASN A 58 5.66 20.79 -5.84
CA ASN A 58 4.72 19.69 -5.86
C ASN A 58 4.02 19.53 -4.50
N LEU A 59 4.79 19.50 -3.41
CA LEU A 59 4.24 19.32 -2.07
C LEU A 59 3.58 20.59 -1.53
N TYR A 60 4.12 21.77 -1.86
CA TYR A 60 3.58 23.06 -1.43
C TYR A 60 2.16 23.31 -1.98
N TYR A 61 1.94 23.07 -3.28
CA TYR A 61 0.60 23.23 -3.84
C TYR A 61 -0.39 22.20 -3.29
N ALA A 62 0.04 20.96 -3.05
CA ALA A 62 -0.77 19.96 -2.37
C ALA A 62 -1.15 20.41 -0.94
N ALA A 63 -0.17 20.92 -0.18
CA ALA A 63 -0.39 21.46 1.17
C ALA A 63 -1.38 22.63 1.17
N CYS A 64 -1.25 23.58 0.25
CA CYS A 64 -2.16 24.70 0.13
C CYS A 64 -3.63 24.29 -0.11
N GLN A 65 -3.86 23.14 -0.78
CA GLN A 65 -5.19 22.59 -1.01
C GLN A 65 -5.79 21.88 0.20
N CYS A 66 -4.96 21.51 1.17
CA CYS A 66 -5.37 20.77 2.36
C CYS A 66 -5.43 21.64 3.62
N MET A 67 -4.70 22.76 3.62
CA MET A 67 -4.49 23.66 4.76
C MET A 67 -5.04 25.06 4.46
N GLY A 68 -6.34 25.13 4.16
CA GLY A 68 -6.99 26.37 3.71
C GLY A 68 -7.03 27.51 4.74
N ASP A 69 -6.94 27.16 6.00
CA ASP A 69 -6.94 28.06 7.17
C ASP A 69 -5.54 28.53 7.61
N LYS A 70 -4.48 27.87 7.12
CA LYS A 70 -3.12 28.16 7.54
C LYS A 70 -2.51 29.34 6.79
N GLN A 71 -1.62 30.08 7.48
CA GLN A 71 -0.82 31.12 6.85
C GLN A 71 0.29 30.50 5.96
N LYS A 72 0.72 31.27 4.95
CA LYS A 72 1.77 30.83 4.02
C LYS A 72 3.03 30.32 4.73
N ALA A 73 3.47 30.99 5.78
CA ALA A 73 4.66 30.60 6.54
C ALA A 73 4.50 29.23 7.23
N GLU A 74 3.30 28.95 7.77
CA GLU A 74 2.99 27.65 8.41
C GLU A 74 2.95 26.52 7.39
N VAL A 75 2.38 26.77 6.20
CA VAL A 75 2.37 25.80 5.09
C VAL A 75 3.80 25.47 4.67
N ILE A 76 4.65 26.49 4.44
CA ILE A 76 6.07 26.30 4.08
C ILE A 76 6.78 25.47 5.14
N HIS A 77 6.61 25.81 6.42
CA HIS A 77 7.25 25.06 7.52
C HIS A 77 6.81 23.60 7.54
N THR A 78 5.52 23.31 7.35
CA THR A 78 5.00 21.95 7.31
C THR A 78 5.57 21.15 6.14
N VAL A 79 5.66 21.77 4.96
CA VAL A 79 6.25 21.17 3.75
C VAL A 79 7.73 20.84 4.00
N GLU A 80 8.53 21.78 4.51
CA GLU A 80 9.95 21.57 4.77
C GLU A 80 10.19 20.50 5.84
N LYS A 81 9.38 20.49 6.90
CA LYS A 81 9.41 19.44 7.92
C LYS A 81 9.14 18.05 7.33
N LEU A 82 8.13 17.93 6.46
CA LEU A 82 7.81 16.67 5.79
C LEU A 82 8.92 16.25 4.82
N LEU A 83 9.45 17.17 4.00
CA LEU A 83 10.59 16.90 3.12
C LEU A 83 11.83 16.44 3.91
N THR A 84 12.09 17.04 5.08
CA THR A 84 13.18 16.66 5.97
C THR A 84 12.99 15.23 6.48
N SER A 85 11.79 14.90 6.96
CA SER A 85 11.49 13.56 7.48
C SER A 85 11.60 12.46 6.42
N LEU A 86 11.44 12.80 5.14
CA LEU A 86 11.54 11.89 4.01
C LEU A 86 12.92 11.89 3.33
N GLY A 87 13.88 12.68 3.85
CA GLY A 87 15.22 12.82 3.27
C GLY A 87 15.21 13.44 1.87
N LEU A 88 14.31 14.40 1.64
CA LEU A 88 14.16 15.10 0.36
C LEU A 88 14.50 16.59 0.43
N ILE A 89 14.81 17.13 1.60
CA ILE A 89 15.04 18.56 1.81
C ILE A 89 16.18 19.11 0.96
N ASP A 90 17.27 18.36 0.79
CA ASP A 90 18.44 18.75 -0.03
C ASP A 90 18.12 18.77 -1.54
N LYS A 91 16.97 18.25 -1.93
CA LYS A 91 16.51 18.18 -3.32
C LYS A 91 15.31 19.09 -3.59
N LYS A 92 14.91 19.91 -2.60
CA LYS A 92 13.65 20.67 -2.62
C LYS A 92 13.54 21.59 -3.85
N ASP A 93 14.66 22.16 -4.31
CA ASP A 93 14.70 23.12 -5.41
C ASP A 93 14.94 22.46 -6.79
N LEU A 94 15.12 21.13 -6.83
CA LEU A 94 15.26 20.40 -8.09
C LEU A 94 13.88 20.13 -8.68
N LYS A 95 13.77 20.31 -10.02
CA LYS A 95 12.60 19.83 -10.77
C LYS A 95 12.48 18.31 -10.67
N VAL A 96 11.24 17.82 -10.69
CA VAL A 96 11.00 16.37 -10.64
C VAL A 96 11.47 15.70 -11.93
N GLY A 97 11.22 16.34 -13.07
CA GLY A 97 11.57 15.81 -14.40
C GLY A 97 10.69 14.65 -14.84
N THR A 98 10.86 14.22 -16.08
CA THR A 98 10.09 13.11 -16.66
C THR A 98 10.62 11.74 -16.22
N PRO A 99 9.84 10.66 -16.34
CA PRO A 99 10.32 9.29 -16.13
C PRO A 99 11.50 8.90 -17.04
N LEU A 100 11.60 9.52 -18.22
CA LEU A 100 12.69 9.29 -19.19
C LEU A 100 13.92 10.17 -18.91
N ASN A 101 13.71 11.38 -18.40
CA ASN A 101 14.77 12.32 -18.03
C ASN A 101 14.68 12.64 -16.55
N LYS A 102 15.10 11.67 -15.72
CA LYS A 102 15.01 11.73 -14.27
C LYS A 102 16.03 12.70 -13.69
N ILE A 103 15.57 13.75 -13.01
CA ILE A 103 16.40 14.67 -12.23
C ILE A 103 16.57 14.15 -10.81
N ILE A 104 15.49 13.51 -10.26
CA ILE A 104 15.52 12.82 -8.98
C ILE A 104 15.37 11.30 -9.19
N SER A 105 15.92 10.50 -8.26
CA SER A 105 15.89 9.03 -8.36
C SER A 105 14.46 8.47 -8.25
N GLY A 106 14.26 7.22 -8.72
CA GLY A 106 12.97 6.53 -8.58
C GLY A 106 12.49 6.44 -7.12
N GLY A 107 13.40 6.13 -6.18
CA GLY A 107 13.09 6.11 -4.76
C GLY A 107 12.71 7.49 -4.20
N GLN A 108 13.35 8.57 -4.70
CA GLN A 108 12.99 9.94 -4.34
C GLN A 108 11.62 10.32 -4.89
N ARG A 109 11.32 9.97 -6.15
CA ARG A 109 9.97 10.16 -6.74
C ARG A 109 8.90 9.44 -5.93
N LYS A 110 9.13 8.19 -5.56
CA LYS A 110 8.16 7.41 -4.78
C LYS A 110 7.94 8.00 -3.38
N ARG A 111 9.01 8.46 -2.69
CA ARG A 111 8.87 9.16 -1.41
C ARG A 111 8.10 10.47 -1.55
N LEU A 112 8.33 11.23 -2.61
CA LEU A 112 7.58 12.46 -2.87
C LEU A 112 6.10 12.16 -3.16
N ASN A 113 5.80 11.09 -3.92
CA ASN A 113 4.42 10.65 -4.18
C ASN A 113 3.69 10.25 -2.89
N ILE A 114 4.37 9.54 -1.99
CA ILE A 114 3.85 9.25 -0.65
C ILE A 114 3.64 10.54 0.15
N ALA A 115 4.55 11.51 0.05
CA ALA A 115 4.46 12.81 0.74
C ALA A 115 3.20 13.59 0.34
N LEU A 116 2.76 13.53 -0.93
CA LEU A 116 1.53 14.17 -1.40
C LEU A 116 0.29 13.71 -0.63
N GLU A 117 0.26 12.45 -0.22
CA GLU A 117 -0.83 11.94 0.61
C GLU A 117 -0.60 12.21 2.10
N LEU A 118 0.65 12.10 2.58
CA LEU A 118 0.97 12.33 4.00
C LEU A 118 0.74 13.77 4.46
N ILE A 119 0.76 14.75 3.55
CA ILE A 119 0.52 16.16 3.88
C ILE A 119 -0.89 16.41 4.46
N ARG A 120 -1.84 15.49 4.20
CA ARG A 120 -3.20 15.50 4.76
C ARG A 120 -3.29 14.81 6.12
N GLU A 121 -2.20 14.19 6.58
CA GLU A 121 -2.12 13.38 7.79
C GLU A 121 -3.18 12.26 7.88
N PRO A 122 -3.41 11.46 6.82
CA PRO A 122 -4.43 10.44 6.83
C PRO A 122 -4.17 9.40 7.94
N SER A 123 -5.24 8.86 8.53
CA SER A 123 -5.15 7.76 9.50
C SER A 123 -4.98 6.41 8.81
N VAL A 124 -5.54 6.27 7.61
CA VAL A 124 -5.44 5.06 6.77
C VAL A 124 -4.77 5.40 5.45
N LEU A 125 -3.76 4.63 5.05
CA LEU A 125 -3.03 4.83 3.79
C LEU A 125 -3.07 3.55 2.96
N PHE A 126 -3.51 3.68 1.71
CA PHE A 126 -3.47 2.63 0.71
C PHE A 126 -2.32 2.90 -0.25
N VAL A 127 -1.46 1.91 -0.47
CA VAL A 127 -0.25 2.07 -1.30
C VAL A 127 -0.17 0.92 -2.31
N ASP A 128 -0.30 1.25 -3.59
CA ASP A 128 -0.22 0.25 -4.65
C ASP A 128 1.21 0.13 -5.18
N GLU A 129 1.78 -1.05 -5.07
CA GLU A 129 3.11 -1.44 -5.54
C GLU A 129 4.23 -0.39 -5.26
N PRO A 130 4.49 -0.01 -3.99
CA PRO A 130 5.46 1.05 -3.67
C PRO A 130 6.91 0.71 -4.05
N THR A 131 7.23 -0.57 -4.24
CA THR A 131 8.58 -1.06 -4.53
C THR A 131 8.81 -1.38 -6.00
N SER A 132 7.78 -1.24 -6.85
CA SER A 132 7.88 -1.54 -8.29
C SER A 132 8.90 -0.64 -8.99
N GLY A 133 9.81 -1.25 -9.76
CA GLY A 133 10.82 -0.53 -10.53
C GLY A 133 11.95 0.12 -9.71
N LEU A 134 12.05 -0.20 -8.41
CA LEU A 134 13.09 0.32 -7.52
C LEU A 134 14.24 -0.69 -7.32
N SER A 135 15.40 -0.16 -6.91
CA SER A 135 16.50 -0.99 -6.40
C SER A 135 16.09 -1.65 -5.07
N SER A 136 16.77 -2.76 -4.69
CA SER A 136 16.50 -3.44 -3.40
C SER A 136 16.61 -2.46 -2.22
N LYS A 137 17.66 -1.62 -2.21
CA LYS A 137 17.88 -0.61 -1.16
C LYS A 137 16.80 0.46 -1.11
N ASP A 138 16.36 0.97 -2.28
CA ASP A 138 15.25 1.95 -2.31
C ASP A 138 13.94 1.32 -1.87
N SER A 139 13.71 0.05 -2.21
CA SER A 139 12.54 -0.72 -1.78
C SER A 139 12.51 -0.88 -0.26
N GLU A 140 13.62 -1.25 0.35
CA GLU A 140 13.77 -1.34 1.81
C GLU A 140 13.50 0.02 2.47
N ASN A 141 14.13 1.09 1.98
CA ASN A 141 13.92 2.45 2.51
C ASN A 141 12.45 2.91 2.46
N ILE A 142 11.71 2.54 1.40
CA ILE A 142 10.28 2.84 1.29
C ILE A 142 9.48 2.01 2.30
N MET A 143 9.81 0.73 2.45
CA MET A 143 9.11 -0.14 3.40
C MET A 143 9.39 0.25 4.85
N ASP A 144 10.63 0.65 5.18
CA ASP A 144 11.00 1.20 6.49
C ASP A 144 10.17 2.46 6.80
N LEU A 145 10.05 3.38 5.83
CA LEU A 145 9.20 4.55 5.97
C LEU A 145 7.74 4.17 6.29
N LEU A 146 7.17 3.23 5.53
CA LEU A 146 5.80 2.77 5.77
C LEU A 146 5.69 2.11 7.16
N ARG A 147 6.68 1.32 7.56
CA ARG A 147 6.73 0.70 8.90
C ARG A 147 6.79 1.76 10.01
N GLU A 148 7.62 2.79 9.89
CA GLU A 148 7.63 3.89 10.86
C GLU A 148 6.28 4.60 10.99
N LEU A 149 5.56 4.77 9.87
CA LEU A 149 4.23 5.37 9.89
C LEU A 149 3.22 4.48 10.64
N THR A 150 3.32 3.15 10.53
CA THR A 150 2.46 2.24 11.33
C THR A 150 2.78 2.31 12.82
N LEU A 151 4.07 2.43 13.19
CA LEU A 151 4.47 2.62 14.58
C LEU A 151 3.98 3.95 15.17
N LYS A 152 3.70 4.94 14.32
CA LYS A 152 3.05 6.21 14.68
C LYS A 152 1.52 6.14 14.68
N GLY A 153 0.94 4.94 14.60
CA GLY A 153 -0.50 4.69 14.71
C GLY A 153 -1.29 4.74 13.39
N LYS A 154 -0.62 4.79 12.23
CA LYS A 154 -1.33 4.74 10.94
C LYS A 154 -1.61 3.29 10.52
N LEU A 155 -2.79 3.05 9.97
CA LEU A 155 -3.13 1.79 9.31
C LEU A 155 -2.72 1.86 7.84
N ILE A 156 -1.89 0.92 7.39
CA ILE A 156 -1.37 0.92 6.02
C ILE A 156 -1.70 -0.39 5.31
N PHE A 157 -2.37 -0.29 4.18
CA PHE A 157 -2.59 -1.38 3.24
C PHE A 157 -1.65 -1.24 2.05
N THR A 158 -0.86 -2.27 1.77
CA THR A 158 0.11 -2.23 0.68
C THR A 158 -0.03 -3.45 -0.22
N VAL A 159 -0.13 -3.22 -1.53
CA VAL A 159 0.01 -4.29 -2.52
C VAL A 159 1.48 -4.45 -2.85
N ILE A 160 1.97 -5.68 -2.77
CA ILE A 160 3.36 -6.01 -3.12
C ILE A 160 3.40 -7.17 -4.11
N HIS A 161 4.36 -7.09 -5.04
CA HIS A 161 4.68 -8.15 -5.98
C HIS A 161 6.05 -8.73 -5.64
N GLN A 162 6.11 -10.05 -5.36
CA GLN A 162 7.33 -10.80 -5.08
C GLN A 162 8.28 -10.12 -4.06
N PRO A 163 7.85 -9.96 -2.79
CA PRO A 163 8.68 -9.33 -1.77
C PRO A 163 9.92 -10.17 -1.43
N SER A 164 11.02 -9.49 -1.08
CA SER A 164 12.15 -10.16 -0.42
C SER A 164 11.75 -10.71 0.96
N SER A 165 12.56 -11.60 1.54
CA SER A 165 12.36 -12.12 2.89
C SER A 165 12.17 -10.99 3.92
N ASP A 166 13.03 -9.97 3.86
CA ASP A 166 13.05 -8.90 4.84
C ASP A 166 11.80 -8.01 4.72
N ILE A 167 11.42 -7.66 3.50
CA ILE A 167 10.18 -6.93 3.25
C ILE A 167 8.96 -7.75 3.69
N PHE A 168 8.94 -9.06 3.41
CA PHE A 168 7.81 -9.91 3.76
C PHE A 168 7.58 -9.98 5.28
N LYS A 169 8.65 -9.99 6.08
CA LYS A 169 8.59 -10.01 7.56
C LYS A 169 8.17 -8.68 8.17
N MET A 170 8.25 -7.56 7.43
CA MET A 170 7.84 -6.25 7.94
C MET A 170 6.32 -6.12 8.16
N PHE A 171 5.52 -6.98 7.53
CA PHE A 171 4.05 -6.92 7.65
C PHE A 171 3.57 -7.56 8.95
N ASP A 172 2.59 -6.92 9.59
CA ASP A 172 1.89 -7.51 10.73
C ASP A 172 0.94 -8.62 10.25
N LYS A 173 0.30 -8.40 9.09
CA LYS A 173 -0.59 -9.37 8.43
C LYS A 173 -0.46 -9.32 6.93
N VAL A 174 -0.68 -10.47 6.28
CA VAL A 174 -0.72 -10.61 4.83
C VAL A 174 -2.04 -11.22 4.38
N VAL A 175 -2.55 -10.73 3.25
CA VAL A 175 -3.65 -11.34 2.51
C VAL A 175 -3.05 -11.97 1.26
N ILE A 176 -3.23 -13.27 1.07
CA ILE A 176 -2.77 -13.99 -0.12
C ILE A 176 -3.99 -14.32 -0.98
N LEU A 177 -3.98 -13.76 -2.19
CA LEU A 177 -5.04 -13.98 -3.18
C LEU A 177 -4.54 -14.87 -4.31
N ASP A 178 -5.34 -15.85 -4.68
CA ASP A 178 -5.16 -16.64 -5.88
C ASP A 178 -6.03 -16.10 -7.04
N GLN A 179 -5.86 -16.66 -8.23
CA GLN A 179 -6.61 -16.26 -9.44
C GLN A 179 -8.12 -16.23 -9.18
N GLY A 180 -8.78 -15.17 -9.68
CA GLY A 180 -10.21 -14.94 -9.48
C GLY A 180 -10.56 -14.29 -8.14
N GLY A 181 -9.57 -13.78 -7.40
CA GLY A 181 -9.79 -13.10 -6.13
C GLY A 181 -10.07 -14.04 -4.95
N TYR A 182 -9.79 -15.33 -5.11
CA TYR A 182 -9.97 -16.29 -4.03
C TYR A 182 -8.93 -16.08 -2.93
N MET A 183 -9.38 -15.79 -1.70
CA MET A 183 -8.49 -15.60 -0.54
C MET A 183 -7.98 -16.95 -0.05
N ALA A 184 -6.69 -17.19 -0.25
CA ALA A 184 -6.03 -18.43 0.15
C ALA A 184 -5.46 -18.37 1.57
N TYR A 185 -5.19 -17.16 2.09
CA TYR A 185 -4.67 -16.97 3.45
C TYR A 185 -4.87 -15.52 3.93
N TYR A 186 -5.06 -15.36 5.23
CA TYR A 186 -4.98 -14.09 5.95
C TYR A 186 -4.37 -14.33 7.34
N GLY A 187 -3.31 -13.62 7.68
CA GLY A 187 -2.66 -13.75 8.98
C GLY A 187 -1.20 -13.30 8.98
N ASN A 188 -0.42 -13.76 9.95
CA ASN A 188 1.01 -13.43 10.05
C ASN A 188 1.79 -13.98 8.85
N PRO A 189 2.78 -13.23 8.31
CA PRO A 189 3.56 -13.65 7.14
C PRO A 189 4.38 -14.94 7.36
N VAL A 190 4.97 -15.12 8.54
CA VAL A 190 5.75 -16.32 8.86
C VAL A 190 4.84 -17.54 8.95
N ASP A 191 3.71 -17.41 9.61
CA ASP A 191 2.70 -18.45 9.73
C ASP A 191 2.10 -18.83 8.36
N ALA A 192 2.03 -17.89 7.40
CA ALA A 192 1.63 -18.19 6.04
C ALA A 192 2.53 -19.26 5.42
N VAL A 193 3.85 -19.13 5.56
CA VAL A 193 4.80 -20.11 5.03
C VAL A 193 4.61 -21.48 5.67
N VAL A 194 4.42 -21.52 7.00
CA VAL A 194 4.13 -22.76 7.74
C VAL A 194 2.84 -23.40 7.23
N HIS A 195 1.77 -22.61 7.11
CA HIS A 195 0.46 -23.05 6.64
C HIS A 195 0.55 -23.77 5.28
N PHE A 196 1.15 -23.14 4.27
CA PHE A 196 1.25 -23.72 2.94
C PHE A 196 2.20 -24.94 2.90
N LYS A 197 3.31 -24.92 3.63
CA LYS A 197 4.21 -26.08 3.74
C LYS A 197 3.52 -27.28 4.38
N THR A 198 2.75 -27.05 5.45
CA THR A 198 2.02 -28.13 6.18
C THR A 198 0.97 -28.78 5.28
N ILE A 199 0.17 -27.96 4.58
CA ILE A 199 -0.86 -28.50 3.66
C ILE A 199 -0.22 -29.32 2.52
N ASN A 200 0.98 -28.95 2.07
CA ASN A 200 1.68 -29.65 1.00
C ASN A 200 2.60 -30.79 1.52
N SER A 201 2.54 -31.09 2.82
CA SER A 201 3.34 -32.15 3.47
C SER A 201 4.85 -32.07 3.16
N LEU A 202 5.38 -30.85 3.12
CA LEU A 202 6.81 -30.63 2.86
C LEU A 202 7.66 -30.98 4.09
N ILE A 203 8.88 -31.42 3.86
CA ILE A 203 9.89 -31.63 4.92
C ILE A 203 10.11 -30.29 5.65
N ASN A 204 10.17 -30.33 6.98
CA ASN A 204 10.30 -29.14 7.84
C ASN A 204 9.12 -28.15 7.68
N ALA A 205 7.91 -28.65 7.47
CA ALA A 205 6.70 -27.82 7.31
C ALA A 205 6.44 -26.89 8.51
N SER A 206 6.80 -27.30 9.72
CA SER A 206 6.66 -26.49 10.95
C SER A 206 7.62 -25.29 11.05
N GLN A 207 8.62 -25.20 10.15
CA GLN A 207 9.59 -24.12 10.15
C GLN A 207 9.19 -23.05 9.13
N GLY A 208 8.72 -21.89 9.59
CA GLY A 208 8.42 -20.73 8.74
C GLY A 208 9.67 -19.99 8.30
N GLU A 209 10.70 -19.99 9.17
CA GLU A 209 12.00 -19.35 8.95
C GLU A 209 13.12 -20.38 8.82
N CYS A 210 14.20 -20.00 8.16
CA CYS A 210 15.43 -20.79 8.14
C CYS A 210 16.09 -20.74 9.53
N PRO A 211 16.34 -21.92 10.18
CA PRO A 211 16.93 -21.94 11.53
C PRO A 211 18.36 -21.39 11.60
N SER A 212 19.06 -21.34 10.45
CA SER A 212 20.44 -20.84 10.39
C SER A 212 20.56 -19.36 10.14
N CYS A 213 19.66 -18.74 9.35
CA CYS A 213 19.76 -17.34 8.94
C CYS A 213 18.47 -16.53 9.18
N GLY A 214 17.40 -17.12 9.71
CA GLY A 214 16.13 -16.44 9.96
C GLY A 214 15.37 -16.01 8.70
N ASN A 215 15.81 -16.40 7.50
CA ASN A 215 15.13 -16.01 6.26
C ASN A 215 13.80 -16.73 6.09
N VAL A 216 12.80 -15.96 5.70
CA VAL A 216 11.49 -16.44 5.25
C VAL A 216 11.49 -16.46 3.72
N ASN A 217 11.03 -17.53 3.11
CA ASN A 217 10.96 -17.60 1.65
C ASN A 217 9.49 -17.53 1.18
N PRO A 218 8.97 -16.35 0.84
CA PRO A 218 7.60 -16.20 0.35
C PRO A 218 7.35 -16.88 -1.00
N GLU A 219 8.39 -17.11 -1.83
CA GLU A 219 8.26 -17.79 -3.12
C GLU A 219 7.76 -19.23 -2.98
N VAL A 220 8.02 -19.86 -1.83
CA VAL A 220 7.50 -21.20 -1.53
C VAL A 220 5.97 -21.21 -1.57
N ILE A 221 5.33 -20.16 -1.09
CA ILE A 221 3.87 -20.01 -1.10
C ILE A 221 3.36 -19.99 -2.53
N PHE A 222 3.94 -19.15 -3.39
CA PHE A 222 3.50 -19.02 -4.79
C PHE A 222 3.74 -20.33 -5.55
N ARG A 223 4.89 -20.97 -5.35
CA ARG A 223 5.19 -22.27 -5.95
C ARG A 223 4.21 -23.36 -5.53
N ILE A 224 3.72 -23.35 -4.29
CA ILE A 224 2.72 -24.31 -3.82
C ILE A 224 1.35 -24.02 -4.43
N ILE A 225 0.92 -22.76 -4.42
CA ILE A 225 -0.38 -22.34 -4.94
C ILE A 225 -0.47 -22.59 -6.45
N GLU A 226 0.60 -22.30 -7.19
CA GLU A 226 0.65 -22.38 -8.64
C GLU A 226 1.09 -23.76 -9.17
N ALA A 227 1.33 -24.72 -8.28
CA ALA A 227 1.83 -26.04 -8.64
C ALA A 227 0.92 -26.74 -9.69
N GLN A 228 1.53 -27.15 -10.80
CA GLN A 228 0.86 -27.81 -11.92
C GLN A 228 0.95 -29.35 -11.80
N VAL A 229 0.01 -30.03 -12.45
CA VAL A 229 0.06 -31.49 -12.62
C VAL A 229 1.10 -31.81 -13.69
N VAL A 230 1.89 -32.81 -13.44
CA VAL A 230 2.89 -33.34 -14.40
C VAL A 230 2.29 -34.51 -15.14
N ASP A 231 2.47 -34.59 -16.46
CA ASP A 231 2.02 -35.70 -17.29
C ASP A 231 2.92 -36.93 -17.15
N GLU A 232 2.59 -38.00 -17.83
CA GLU A 232 3.33 -39.28 -17.81
C GLU A 232 4.76 -39.13 -18.35
N PHE A 233 5.05 -38.07 -19.10
CA PHE A 233 6.37 -37.78 -19.69
C PHE A 233 7.18 -36.79 -18.89
N GLY A 234 6.66 -36.31 -17.73
CA GLY A 234 7.34 -35.33 -16.87
C GLY A 234 7.13 -33.87 -17.27
N ASN A 235 6.24 -33.57 -18.23
CA ASN A 235 5.95 -32.20 -18.64
C ASN A 235 4.87 -31.59 -17.78
N TYR A 236 4.99 -30.29 -17.50
CA TYR A 236 3.93 -29.55 -16.82
C TYR A 236 2.70 -29.38 -17.71
N THR A 237 1.52 -29.72 -17.18
CA THR A 237 0.25 -29.49 -17.83
C THR A 237 -0.31 -28.13 -17.44
N GLU A 238 -1.31 -27.61 -18.17
CA GLU A 238 -2.03 -26.37 -17.79
C GLU A 238 -2.91 -26.54 -16.53
N LYS A 239 -3.07 -27.77 -16.03
CA LYS A 239 -3.92 -28.06 -14.87
C LYS A 239 -3.15 -27.85 -13.57
N ARG A 240 -3.67 -27.01 -12.68
CA ARG A 240 -3.15 -26.86 -11.33
C ARG A 240 -3.49 -28.08 -10.47
N LYS A 241 -2.57 -28.45 -9.55
CA LYS A 241 -2.80 -29.52 -8.56
C LYS A 241 -3.98 -29.19 -7.64
N VAL A 242 -4.12 -27.91 -7.23
CA VAL A 242 -5.21 -27.40 -6.39
C VAL A 242 -5.81 -26.17 -7.07
N LYS A 243 -7.12 -26.15 -7.22
CA LYS A 243 -7.84 -25.02 -7.82
C LYS A 243 -7.93 -23.84 -6.85
N PRO A 244 -7.98 -22.57 -7.34
CA PRO A 244 -8.08 -21.39 -6.49
C PRO A 244 -9.19 -21.46 -5.44
N LYS A 245 -10.40 -21.88 -5.84
CA LYS A 245 -11.53 -22.05 -4.92
C LYS A 245 -11.24 -23.05 -3.79
N GLN A 246 -10.51 -24.13 -4.07
CA GLN A 246 -10.17 -25.12 -3.06
C GLN A 246 -9.23 -24.58 -1.99
N TRP A 247 -8.32 -23.65 -2.35
CA TRP A 247 -7.50 -22.92 -1.37
C TRP A 247 -8.36 -22.07 -0.45
N ALA A 248 -9.29 -21.31 -1.00
CA ALA A 248 -10.19 -20.49 -0.21
C ALA A 248 -11.12 -21.32 0.71
N ASP A 249 -11.63 -22.45 0.22
CA ASP A 249 -12.47 -23.35 1.02
C ASP A 249 -11.67 -23.97 2.18
N ARG A 250 -10.41 -24.38 1.95
CA ARG A 250 -9.52 -24.87 3.00
C ARG A 250 -9.22 -23.81 4.05
N PHE A 251 -8.95 -22.58 3.61
CA PHE A 251 -8.67 -21.46 4.51
C PHE A 251 -9.89 -21.16 5.41
N LYS A 252 -11.10 -21.14 4.86
CA LYS A 252 -12.34 -20.92 5.63
C LYS A 252 -12.57 -21.98 6.72
N ILE A 253 -12.28 -23.23 6.43
CA ILE A 253 -12.44 -24.34 7.40
C ILE A 253 -11.46 -24.20 8.57
N LEU A 254 -10.24 -23.72 8.31
CA LEU A 254 -9.18 -23.60 9.31
C LEU A 254 -9.24 -22.30 10.13
N ASN A 255 -9.92 -21.27 9.61
CA ASN A 255 -10.05 -19.95 10.24
C ASN A 255 -11.51 -19.61 10.53
N ASP A 256 -12.02 -20.13 11.63
CA ASP A 256 -13.25 -19.63 12.24
C ASP A 256 -12.90 -18.33 12.98
N GLN A 257 -12.89 -17.21 12.24
CA GLN A 257 -12.52 -15.92 12.81
C GLN A 257 -13.64 -15.39 13.69
N GLU A 258 -13.32 -15.06 14.93
CA GLU A 258 -14.22 -14.29 15.78
C GLU A 258 -14.57 -12.96 15.08
N PRO A 259 -15.85 -12.53 15.14
CA PRO A 259 -16.27 -11.27 14.57
C PRO A 259 -15.47 -10.12 15.20
N VAL A 260 -14.89 -9.27 14.37
CA VAL A 260 -14.16 -8.08 14.82
C VAL A 260 -15.14 -7.18 15.58
N LYS A 261 -14.79 -6.78 16.80
CA LYS A 261 -15.59 -5.82 17.56
C LYS A 261 -15.51 -4.47 16.87
N GLU A 262 -16.66 -3.96 16.46
CA GLU A 262 -16.75 -2.62 15.86
C GLU A 262 -16.45 -1.57 16.93
N VAL A 263 -15.55 -0.66 16.62
CA VAL A 263 -15.26 0.53 17.43
C VAL A 263 -15.99 1.70 16.78
N ALA A 264 -16.95 2.28 17.51
CA ALA A 264 -17.82 3.35 17.00
C ALA A 264 -17.22 4.77 17.18
N GLU A 265 -15.90 4.90 17.23
CA GLU A 265 -15.23 6.19 17.39
C GLU A 265 -14.92 6.78 16.00
N ALA A 266 -15.49 7.96 15.70
CA ALA A 266 -15.24 8.64 14.44
C ALA A 266 -13.73 8.95 14.30
N PRO A 267 -13.09 8.61 13.17
CA PRO A 267 -11.67 8.91 12.96
C PRO A 267 -11.46 10.42 12.89
N GLY A 268 -10.36 10.90 13.50
CA GLY A 268 -9.97 12.32 13.45
C GLY A 268 -9.71 12.77 12.01
N ASN A 269 -10.18 13.97 11.66
CA ASN A 269 -10.00 14.59 10.34
C ASN A 269 -9.33 15.94 10.48
N ASN A 270 -8.16 16.13 9.86
CA ASN A 270 -7.39 17.38 9.87
C ASN A 270 -7.51 18.16 8.54
N LEU A 271 -8.33 17.70 7.60
CA LEU A 271 -8.46 18.31 6.29
C LEU A 271 -9.28 19.61 6.35
N ASN A 272 -8.66 20.74 6.03
CA ASN A 272 -9.34 22.02 5.88
C ASN A 272 -9.12 22.59 4.48
N LYS A 273 -10.12 22.42 3.62
CA LYS A 273 -10.06 22.88 2.23
C LYS A 273 -10.25 24.38 2.11
N PRO A 274 -9.43 25.09 1.30
CA PRO A 274 -9.68 26.49 0.99
C PRO A 274 -10.98 26.67 0.20
N GLY A 275 -11.56 27.88 0.27
CA GLY A 275 -12.75 28.23 -0.50
C GLY A 275 -12.53 28.10 -2.02
N ARG A 276 -13.58 27.90 -2.79
CA ARG A 276 -13.54 27.61 -4.25
C ARG A 276 -12.69 28.59 -5.07
N LEU A 277 -12.79 29.90 -4.78
CA LEU A 277 -11.99 30.93 -5.47
C LEU A 277 -10.48 30.78 -5.19
N LYS A 278 -10.12 30.50 -3.93
CA LYS A 278 -8.72 30.24 -3.55
C LYS A 278 -8.20 28.96 -4.20
N GLN A 279 -9.03 27.89 -4.28
CA GLN A 279 -8.68 26.67 -4.99
C GLN A 279 -8.40 26.97 -6.46
N PHE A 280 -9.28 27.70 -7.15
CA PHE A 280 -9.09 28.08 -8.55
C PHE A 280 -7.77 28.85 -8.75
N THR A 281 -7.49 29.83 -7.89
CA THR A 281 -6.23 30.60 -7.96
C THR A 281 -5.01 29.70 -7.76
N LEU A 282 -5.07 28.73 -6.83
CA LEU A 282 -3.97 27.78 -6.59
C LEU A 282 -3.70 26.88 -7.81
N TYR A 283 -4.77 26.37 -8.46
CA TYR A 283 -4.62 25.57 -9.68
C TYR A 283 -4.01 26.41 -10.82
N PHE A 284 -4.51 27.65 -11.01
CA PHE A 284 -3.99 28.56 -12.01
C PHE A 284 -2.50 28.84 -11.80
N LEU A 285 -2.09 29.22 -10.58
CA LEU A 285 -0.67 29.47 -10.26
C LEU A 285 0.21 28.23 -10.42
N ARG A 286 -0.32 27.05 -10.12
CA ARG A 286 0.42 25.79 -10.28
C ARG A 286 0.69 25.45 -11.75
N ASP A 287 -0.31 25.66 -12.61
CA ASP A 287 -0.25 25.22 -14.01
C ASP A 287 0.44 26.27 -14.91
N PHE A 288 0.73 27.48 -14.40
CA PHE A 288 1.46 28.55 -15.11
C PHE A 288 2.90 28.77 -14.61
N ASN A 289 3.38 28.02 -13.64
CA ASN A 289 4.79 27.97 -13.24
C ASN A 289 5.51 26.79 -13.90
#